data_f85ce70f106c909ec60a5f4302fb2754
#
_entry.id   f85ce70f106c909ec60a5f4302fb2754
#
_cell.length_a   1.000
_cell.length_b   1.000
_cell.length_c   1.000
_cell.angle_alpha   90.00
_cell.angle_beta   90.00
_cell.angle_gamma   90.00
#
_symmetry.space_group_name_H-M   'P 1'
#
loop_
_entity.id
_entity.type
_entity.pdbx_description
1 polymer ?
#
loop_
_entity_poly.entity_id
_entity_poly.type
_entity_poly.pdbx_seq_one_letter_code
_entity_poly.pdbx_strand_id
1 'polypeptide(L)'
;MEIQAKEDMDMQKKWWHDKVAYQIYPKSFCDTNGDGIGDLRGIISKLDYLKELGVDIIWLSPIYKSPFVDQGYDISDYYAIAEEFGTMEEFDELLAEAKKRDMYLIMDLVVNHCSDKHEWFQKALALSLI
;
A
#
# COMPACT_ATOMS: atom_id res chain seq x y z
N MET A 1 -31.74 -2.00 -33.54
CA MET A 1 -30.81 -1.00 -33.01
C MET A 1 -30.71 -1.03 -31.48
N GLU A 2 -31.77 -1.27 -30.74
CA GLU A 2 -31.72 -1.37 -29.26
C GLU A 2 -31.07 -2.64 -28.72
N ILE A 3 -31.04 -3.74 -29.46
CA ILE A 3 -30.43 -5.02 -29.05
C ILE A 3 -28.90 -4.94 -29.21
N GLN A 4 -28.41 -4.30 -30.25
CA GLN A 4 -26.97 -4.14 -30.49
C GLN A 4 -26.31 -3.23 -29.44
N ALA A 5 -27.01 -2.20 -28.96
CA ALA A 5 -26.52 -1.31 -27.90
C ALA A 5 -26.48 -1.98 -26.52
N LYS A 6 -27.19 -3.09 -26.33
CA LYS A 6 -27.13 -3.89 -25.08
C LYS A 6 -25.96 -4.88 -25.06
N GLU A 7 -25.56 -5.37 -26.25
CA GLU A 7 -24.40 -6.28 -26.36
C GLU A 7 -23.07 -5.54 -26.21
N ASP A 8 -23.01 -4.25 -26.63
CA ASP A 8 -21.82 -3.39 -26.45
C ASP A 8 -21.61 -2.93 -25.00
N MET A 9 -22.59 -3.12 -24.12
CA MET A 9 -22.49 -2.88 -22.67
C MET A 9 -22.11 -4.10 -21.86
N ASP A 10 -21.77 -5.21 -22.49
CA ASP A 10 -21.12 -6.33 -21.82
C ASP A 10 -19.67 -5.93 -21.55
N MET A 11 -19.49 -5.23 -20.42
CA MET A 11 -18.16 -4.85 -19.95
C MET A 11 -17.32 -6.13 -19.87
N GLN A 12 -16.36 -6.27 -20.79
CA GLN A 12 -15.43 -7.40 -20.79
C GLN A 12 -14.98 -7.62 -19.36
N LYS A 13 -15.34 -8.77 -18.78
CA LYS A 13 -15.00 -9.16 -17.42
C LYS A 13 -13.48 -9.01 -17.25
N LYS A 14 -13.05 -8.07 -16.42
CA LYS A 14 -11.65 -7.87 -16.12
C LYS A 14 -11.24 -8.82 -15.00
N TRP A 15 -9.97 -9.16 -14.93
CA TRP A 15 -9.45 -10.15 -14.00
C TRP A 15 -9.74 -9.86 -12.52
N TRP A 16 -9.95 -8.59 -12.17
CA TRP A 16 -10.24 -8.18 -10.79
C TRP A 16 -11.71 -8.18 -10.40
N HIS A 17 -12.65 -8.39 -11.34
CA HIS A 17 -14.09 -8.33 -11.05
C HIS A 17 -14.57 -9.41 -10.06
N ASP A 18 -13.82 -10.52 -9.94
CA ASP A 18 -14.12 -11.61 -9.01
C ASP A 18 -13.24 -11.60 -7.77
N LYS A 19 -12.44 -10.55 -7.57
CA LYS A 19 -11.44 -10.51 -6.54
C LYS A 19 -11.92 -9.76 -5.31
N VAL A 20 -11.55 -10.27 -4.14
CA VAL A 20 -11.78 -9.63 -2.85
C VAL A 20 -10.52 -8.87 -2.46
N ALA A 21 -10.64 -7.56 -2.33
CA ALA A 21 -9.58 -6.69 -1.82
C ALA A 21 -9.80 -6.44 -0.32
N TYR A 22 -8.72 -6.56 0.45
CA TYR A 22 -8.69 -6.32 1.88
C TYR A 22 -7.64 -5.26 2.20
N GLN A 23 -8.07 -4.15 2.80
CA GLN A 23 -7.16 -3.09 3.21
C GLN A 23 -6.46 -3.43 4.52
N ILE A 24 -5.15 -3.32 4.54
CA ILE A 24 -4.33 -3.40 5.74
C ILE A 24 -3.82 -1.99 6.09
N TYR A 25 -4.08 -1.58 7.32
CA TYR A 25 -3.41 -0.45 7.94
C TYR A 25 -2.21 -1.00 8.74
N PRO A 26 -0.98 -0.91 8.22
CA PRO A 26 0.17 -1.64 8.76
C PRO A 26 0.39 -1.36 10.22
N LYS A 27 0.31 -0.10 10.63
CA LYS A 27 0.55 0.37 12.00
C LYS A 27 -0.21 -0.40 13.08
N SER A 28 -1.43 -0.88 12.79
CA SER A 28 -2.31 -1.54 13.77
C SER A 28 -2.60 -3.00 13.46
N PHE A 29 -1.97 -3.59 12.42
CA PHE A 29 -2.34 -4.93 11.97
C PHE A 29 -1.69 -6.05 12.77
N CYS A 30 -0.37 -6.10 12.82
CA CYS A 30 0.38 -7.11 13.58
C CYS A 30 1.79 -6.60 13.88
N ASP A 31 2.09 -6.47 15.15
CA ASP A 31 3.40 -6.08 15.69
C ASP A 31 4.20 -7.34 15.99
N THR A 32 5.40 -7.49 15.41
CA THR A 32 6.26 -8.65 15.62
C THR A 32 7.45 -8.37 16.53
N ASN A 33 7.81 -7.11 16.74
CA ASN A 33 8.97 -6.71 17.52
C ASN A 33 8.63 -6.20 18.93
N GLY A 34 7.33 -5.95 19.21
CA GLY A 34 6.82 -5.55 20.51
C GLY A 34 6.95 -4.06 20.82
N ASP A 35 7.11 -3.22 19.79
CA ASP A 35 7.21 -1.77 19.94
C ASP A 35 5.85 -1.04 19.95
N GLY A 36 4.75 -1.77 19.74
CA GLY A 36 3.39 -1.24 19.68
C GLY A 36 2.96 -0.78 18.29
N ILE A 37 3.80 -0.98 17.28
CA ILE A 37 3.54 -0.62 15.88
C ILE A 37 3.58 -1.88 15.04
N GLY A 38 2.53 -2.12 14.24
CA GLY A 38 2.52 -3.23 13.29
C GLY A 38 3.56 -3.04 12.18
N ASP A 39 4.08 -4.14 11.66
CA ASP A 39 5.20 -4.16 10.74
C ASP A 39 4.99 -5.10 9.53
N LEU A 40 5.89 -5.04 8.54
CA LEU A 40 5.83 -5.88 7.34
C LEU A 40 5.97 -7.36 7.68
N ARG A 41 6.77 -7.72 8.69
CA ARG A 41 6.90 -9.09 9.20
C ARG A 41 5.57 -9.61 9.73
N GLY A 42 4.83 -8.75 10.42
CA GLY A 42 3.48 -9.06 10.90
C GLY A 42 2.53 -9.37 9.76
N ILE A 43 2.58 -8.58 8.68
CA ILE A 43 1.75 -8.85 7.50
C ILE A 43 2.15 -10.17 6.85
N ILE A 44 3.45 -10.43 6.65
CA ILE A 44 3.95 -11.69 6.10
C ILE A 44 3.46 -12.88 6.94
N SER A 45 3.53 -12.78 8.26
CA SER A 45 3.10 -13.86 9.18
C SER A 45 1.61 -14.19 9.09
N LYS A 46 0.80 -13.28 8.55
CA LYS A 46 -0.67 -13.42 8.44
C LYS A 46 -1.17 -13.71 7.03
N LEU A 47 -0.28 -13.91 6.05
CA LEU A 47 -0.69 -14.17 4.67
C LEU A 47 -1.54 -15.44 4.53
N ASP A 48 -1.22 -16.50 5.25
CA ASP A 48 -2.01 -17.74 5.23
C ASP A 48 -3.42 -17.51 5.79
N TYR A 49 -3.53 -16.79 6.89
CA TYR A 49 -4.81 -16.38 7.46
C TYR A 49 -5.65 -15.56 6.45
N LEU A 50 -5.03 -14.57 5.79
CA LEU A 50 -5.72 -13.76 4.78
C LEU A 50 -6.17 -14.60 3.59
N LYS A 51 -5.35 -15.58 3.17
CA LYS A 51 -5.70 -16.50 2.09
C LYS A 51 -6.88 -17.41 2.48
N GLU A 52 -6.88 -17.95 3.68
CA GLU A 52 -8.00 -18.76 4.21
C GLU A 52 -9.29 -17.94 4.33
N LEU A 53 -9.18 -16.65 4.65
CA LEU A 53 -10.31 -15.72 4.69
C LEU A 53 -10.90 -15.43 3.30
N GLY A 54 -10.18 -15.76 2.22
CA GLY A 54 -10.62 -15.54 0.84
C GLY A 54 -10.16 -14.21 0.25
N VAL A 55 -9.11 -13.60 0.81
CA VAL A 55 -8.52 -12.38 0.26
C VAL A 55 -7.68 -12.71 -0.97
N ASP A 56 -7.91 -11.99 -2.05
CA ASP A 56 -7.15 -12.08 -3.30
C ASP A 56 -6.16 -10.93 -3.47
N ILE A 57 -6.52 -9.76 -2.95
CA ILE A 57 -5.78 -8.52 -3.13
C ILE A 57 -5.56 -7.87 -1.76
N ILE A 58 -4.32 -7.62 -1.41
CA ILE A 58 -3.96 -6.84 -0.23
C ILE A 58 -3.73 -5.40 -0.67
N TRP A 59 -4.45 -4.46 -0.08
CA TRP A 59 -4.21 -3.04 -0.23
C TRP A 59 -3.53 -2.50 1.03
N LEU A 60 -2.31 -2.02 0.90
CA LEU A 60 -1.57 -1.41 1.99
C LEU A 60 -1.82 0.10 2.04
N SER A 61 -2.24 0.62 3.18
CA SER A 61 -2.10 2.05 3.49
C SER A 61 -0.63 2.45 3.41
N PRO A 62 -0.30 3.75 3.23
CA PRO A 62 1.07 4.16 2.95
C PRO A 62 2.11 3.62 3.93
N ILE A 63 3.19 3.04 3.40
CA ILE A 63 4.34 2.52 4.17
C ILE A 63 5.62 3.28 3.85
N TYR A 64 5.53 4.34 3.06
CA TYR A 64 6.67 5.17 2.68
C TYR A 64 7.21 5.95 3.88
N LYS A 65 8.47 6.40 3.77
CA LYS A 65 9.07 7.26 4.78
C LYS A 65 8.26 8.53 4.98
N SER A 66 7.90 8.81 6.22
CA SER A 66 6.99 9.89 6.60
C SER A 66 7.30 10.36 8.02
N PRO A 67 7.10 11.64 8.37
CA PRO A 67 7.07 12.09 9.75
C PRO A 67 5.78 11.73 10.49
N PHE A 68 4.81 11.05 9.84
CA PHE A 68 3.55 10.56 10.41
C PHE A 68 2.67 11.63 11.06
N VAL A 69 2.73 12.86 10.58
CA VAL A 69 1.82 13.94 11.01
C VAL A 69 0.40 13.66 10.52
N ASP A 70 0.28 13.04 9.33
CA ASP A 70 -0.98 12.62 8.73
C ASP A 70 -1.01 11.09 8.50
N GLN A 71 -0.61 10.33 9.51
CA GLN A 71 -0.69 8.85 9.55
C GLN A 71 0.00 8.14 8.37
N GLY A 72 1.02 8.77 7.78
CA GLY A 72 1.77 8.22 6.65
C GLY A 72 1.39 8.81 5.28
N TYR A 73 0.31 9.59 5.21
CA TYR A 73 -0.08 10.30 3.99
C TYR A 73 0.74 11.56 3.72
N ASP A 74 1.57 11.99 4.65
CA ASP A 74 2.56 13.05 4.54
C ASP A 74 3.94 12.46 4.20
N ILE A 75 4.12 12.06 2.94
CA ILE A 75 5.29 11.32 2.49
C ILE A 75 6.51 12.25 2.35
N SER A 76 7.60 11.90 3.03
CA SER A 76 8.88 12.61 2.95
C SER A 76 9.88 11.99 1.99
N ASP A 77 9.71 10.69 1.65
CA ASP A 77 10.49 9.99 0.64
C ASP A 77 9.65 8.84 0.05
N TYR A 78 9.36 8.92 -1.26
CA TYR A 78 8.57 7.90 -1.97
C TYR A 78 9.38 6.64 -2.33
N TYR A 79 10.70 6.66 -2.17
CA TYR A 79 11.60 5.57 -2.54
C TYR A 79 12.09 4.76 -1.35
N ALA A 80 11.66 5.10 -0.14
CA ALA A 80 12.06 4.44 1.09
C ALA A 80 10.84 3.95 1.89
N ILE A 81 10.99 2.80 2.53
CA ILE A 81 10.04 2.30 3.53
C ILE A 81 10.30 3.05 4.85
N ALA A 82 9.23 3.36 5.59
CA ALA A 82 9.34 3.89 6.93
C ALA A 82 9.97 2.85 7.86
N GLU A 83 10.97 3.25 8.64
CA GLU A 83 11.75 2.36 9.52
C GLU A 83 10.86 1.63 10.53
N GLU A 84 9.77 2.25 10.94
CA GLU A 84 8.78 1.68 11.86
C GLU A 84 8.08 0.45 11.27
N PHE A 85 7.97 0.37 9.95
CA PHE A 85 7.29 -0.75 9.26
C PHE A 85 8.27 -1.82 8.80
N GLY A 86 9.56 -1.51 8.68
CA GLY A 86 10.58 -2.45 8.25
C GLY A 86 11.48 -1.93 7.15
N THR A 87 12.00 -2.84 6.34
CA THR A 87 12.99 -2.55 5.31
C THR A 87 12.47 -2.83 3.89
N MET A 88 13.22 -2.40 2.88
CA MET A 88 12.91 -2.71 1.49
C MET A 88 13.01 -4.21 1.22
N GLU A 89 13.97 -4.90 1.85
CA GLU A 89 14.13 -6.35 1.73
C GLU A 89 12.90 -7.09 2.29
N GLU A 90 12.33 -6.60 3.39
CA GLU A 90 11.10 -7.16 3.96
C GLU A 90 9.88 -6.89 3.07
N PHE A 91 9.86 -5.74 2.39
CA PHE A 91 8.83 -5.47 1.40
C PHE A 91 8.94 -6.39 0.18
N ASP A 92 10.16 -6.63 -0.32
CA ASP A 92 10.41 -7.59 -1.40
C ASP A 92 10.01 -9.01 -1.00
N GLU A 93 10.26 -9.40 0.26
CA GLU A 93 9.80 -10.67 0.81
C GLU A 93 8.28 -10.75 0.86
N LEU A 94 7.59 -9.70 1.31
CA LEU A 94 6.13 -9.63 1.31
C LEU A 94 5.56 -9.84 -0.10
N LEU A 95 6.14 -9.20 -1.11
CA LEU A 95 5.73 -9.38 -2.51
C LEU A 95 5.90 -10.83 -2.96
N ALA A 96 7.05 -11.43 -2.65
CA ALA A 96 7.34 -12.81 -3.03
C ALA A 96 6.40 -13.81 -2.33
N GLU A 97 6.13 -13.62 -1.04
CA GLU A 97 5.26 -14.49 -0.24
C GLU A 97 3.78 -14.34 -0.62
N ALA A 98 3.32 -13.13 -0.94
CA ALA A 98 1.98 -12.90 -1.47
C ALA A 98 1.81 -13.59 -2.83
N LYS A 99 2.79 -13.47 -3.73
CA LYS A 99 2.78 -14.11 -5.05
C LYS A 99 2.72 -15.63 -4.97
N LYS A 100 3.43 -16.27 -4.03
CA LYS A 100 3.37 -17.73 -3.81
C LYS A 100 1.96 -18.21 -3.46
N ARG A 101 1.12 -17.33 -2.93
CA ARG A 101 -0.27 -17.59 -2.51
C ARG A 101 -1.30 -17.11 -3.51
N ASP A 102 -0.88 -16.73 -4.72
CA ASP A 102 -1.74 -16.11 -5.74
C ASP A 102 -2.51 -14.89 -5.19
N MET A 103 -1.82 -14.09 -4.40
CA MET A 103 -2.33 -12.83 -3.87
C MET A 103 -1.63 -11.65 -4.53
N TYR A 104 -2.41 -10.61 -4.84
CA TYR A 104 -1.89 -9.36 -5.39
C TYR A 104 -1.68 -8.34 -4.29
N LEU A 105 -0.76 -7.41 -4.53
CA LEU A 105 -0.52 -6.29 -3.63
C LEU A 105 -0.82 -4.98 -4.36
N ILE A 106 -1.58 -4.10 -3.70
CA ILE A 106 -1.83 -2.73 -4.12
C ILE A 106 -1.19 -1.79 -3.08
N MET A 107 -0.37 -0.87 -3.57
CA MET A 107 0.18 0.21 -2.77
C MET A 107 -0.68 1.45 -2.91
N ASP A 108 -0.84 2.18 -1.82
CA ASP A 108 -1.49 3.49 -1.85
C ASP A 108 -0.60 4.51 -2.59
N LEU A 109 -1.13 5.16 -3.60
CA LEU A 109 -0.40 6.15 -4.41
C LEU A 109 -0.78 7.57 -4.01
N VAL A 110 -0.04 8.16 -3.09
CA VAL A 110 -0.27 9.51 -2.58
C VAL A 110 0.44 10.54 -3.45
N VAL A 111 -0.20 10.98 -4.53
CA VAL A 111 0.39 11.93 -5.52
C VAL A 111 -0.23 13.32 -5.51
N ASN A 112 -1.19 13.58 -4.61
CA ASN A 112 -1.84 14.89 -4.49
C ASN A 112 -0.95 15.92 -3.78
N HIS A 113 -0.14 15.48 -2.84
CA HIS A 113 0.74 16.30 -2.01
C HIS A 113 1.93 15.48 -1.51
N CYS A 114 2.88 16.14 -0.86
CA CYS A 114 3.96 15.51 -0.10
C CYS A 114 4.08 16.17 1.28
N SER A 115 4.92 15.59 2.14
CA SER A 115 5.28 16.20 3.42
C SER A 115 6.02 17.53 3.23
N ASP A 116 5.90 18.43 4.18
CA ASP A 116 6.75 19.63 4.30
C ASP A 116 8.23 19.24 4.54
N LYS A 117 8.50 18.00 4.94
CA LYS A 117 9.84 17.44 5.10
C LYS A 117 10.39 16.83 3.83
N HIS A 118 9.58 16.68 2.77
CA HIS A 118 10.07 16.20 1.49
C HIS A 118 11.04 17.21 0.88
N GLU A 119 12.13 16.72 0.24
CA GLU A 119 13.12 17.60 -0.36
C GLU A 119 12.55 18.56 -1.43
N TRP A 120 11.51 18.13 -2.16
CA TRP A 120 10.83 18.99 -3.14
C TRP A 120 10.22 20.21 -2.48
N PHE A 121 9.53 20.02 -1.35
CA PHE A 121 8.93 21.12 -0.60
C PHE A 121 10.02 22.05 -0.04
N GLN A 122 11.07 21.49 0.55
CA GLN A 122 12.18 22.25 1.12
C GLN A 122 12.92 23.08 0.05
N LYS A 123 13.15 22.50 -1.13
CA LYS A 123 13.75 23.21 -2.26
C LYS A 123 12.84 24.33 -2.77
N ALA A 124 11.54 24.08 -2.91
CA ALA A 124 10.58 25.08 -3.34
C ALA A 124 10.49 26.26 -2.35
N LEU A 125 10.47 25.95 -1.04
CA LEU A 125 10.45 26.97 0.01
C LEU A 125 11.73 27.85 -0.03
N ALA A 126 12.91 27.24 -0.20
CA ALA A 126 14.16 27.97 -0.28
C ALA A 126 14.22 28.92 -1.49
N LEU A 127 13.63 28.51 -2.63
CA LEU A 127 13.55 29.35 -3.83
C LEU A 127 12.54 30.51 -3.68
N SER A 128 11.53 30.35 -2.82
CA SER A 128 10.53 31.39 -2.59
C SER A 128 11.01 32.51 -1.66
N LEU A 129 12.18 32.35 -1.05
CA LEU A 129 12.80 33.33 -0.14
C LEU A 129 13.85 34.21 -0.86
N ILE A 130 14.00 34.09 -2.17
CA ILE A 130 14.84 34.93 -3.03
C ILE A 130 13.95 35.88 -3.85
#